data_284839899f02fa31e90de2a41ad47a64
#
_entry.id   284839899f02fa31e90de2a41ad47a64
#
_cell.length_a   1.000
_cell.length_b   1.000
_cell.length_c   1.000
_cell.angle_alpha   90.00
_cell.angle_beta   90.00
_cell.angle_gamma   90.00
#
_symmetry.space_group_name_H-M   'P 1'
#
loop_
_entity.id
_entity.type
_entity.pdbx_description
1 polymer ?
#
loop_
_entity_poly.entity_id
_entity_poly.type
_entity_poly.pdbx_seq_one_letter_code
_entity_poly.pdbx_strand_id
1 'polypeptide(L)'
;LKDIIKPTCIITDVGSVKTNIHEAVKALSLEDNFIGGHPMAGSEKTSYEHASDRLLENAYYAITPTEKVKQEYVKEYTEIVSDIGAIPVEISYKEHDRVVAAISHLPHLIASSLVNLVKHNDSNKEYMKTLAAGGFKDITRIASSSPEMWEQICMTNNNNISEILDLYIKDLEKV
;
A
#
# COMPACT_ATOMS: atom_id res chain seq x y z
N LEU A 1 1.77 25.27 6.27
CA LEU A 1 3.04 24.54 6.48
C LEU A 1 4.22 25.27 5.85
N LYS A 2 4.13 25.67 4.57
CA LYS A 2 5.26 26.25 3.83
C LYS A 2 5.95 27.42 4.56
N ASP A 3 5.18 28.27 5.24
CA ASP A 3 5.69 29.47 5.91
C ASP A 3 6.32 29.18 7.29
N ILE A 4 6.20 27.95 7.78
CA ILE A 4 6.69 27.55 9.11
C ILE A 4 7.72 26.43 9.07
N ILE A 5 7.91 25.79 7.92
CA ILE A 5 8.88 24.72 7.73
C ILE A 5 10.29 25.31 7.62
N LYS A 6 11.23 24.80 8.39
CA LYS A 6 12.64 25.16 8.25
C LYS A 6 13.18 24.64 6.91
N PRO A 7 14.09 25.37 6.26
CA PRO A 7 14.69 24.93 4.99
C PRO A 7 15.39 23.55 5.04
N THR A 8 15.82 23.15 6.24
CA THR A 8 16.49 21.86 6.49
C THR A 8 15.54 20.75 6.96
N CYS A 9 14.23 21.01 7.00
CA CYS A 9 13.25 20.02 7.46
C CYS A 9 12.96 19.02 6.34
N ILE A 10 13.02 17.74 6.65
CA ILE A 10 12.51 16.66 5.78
C ILE A 10 11.04 16.46 6.11
N ILE A 11 10.20 16.49 5.08
CA ILE A 11 8.77 16.15 5.15
C ILE A 11 8.61 14.76 4.57
N THR A 12 7.91 13.90 5.28
CA THR A 12 7.59 12.55 4.79
C THR A 12 6.15 12.18 5.09
N ASP A 13 5.69 11.09 4.49
CA ASP A 13 4.42 10.44 4.77
C ASP A 13 4.61 8.92 4.93
N VAL A 14 3.55 8.21 5.29
CA VAL A 14 3.53 6.75 5.42
C VAL A 14 2.35 6.12 4.66
N GLY A 15 1.80 6.82 3.69
CA GLY A 15 0.62 6.41 2.94
C GLY A 15 0.86 5.22 2.02
N SER A 16 -0.19 4.47 1.71
CA SER A 16 -0.14 3.28 0.85
C SER A 16 -0.04 3.60 -0.64
N VAL A 17 -0.41 4.82 -1.07
CA VAL A 17 -0.33 5.30 -2.46
C VAL A 17 0.48 6.59 -2.48
N LYS A 18 1.36 6.76 -3.46
CA LYS A 18 2.33 7.86 -3.50
C LYS A 18 1.99 8.95 -4.51
N THR A 19 1.39 8.61 -5.66
CA THR A 19 1.16 9.56 -6.76
C THR A 19 0.39 10.79 -6.31
N ASN A 20 -0.75 10.61 -5.65
CA ASN A 20 -1.60 11.71 -5.18
C ASN A 20 -0.89 12.62 -4.17
N ILE A 21 -0.01 12.05 -3.33
CA ILE A 21 0.77 12.80 -2.34
C ILE A 21 1.85 13.61 -3.04
N HIS A 22 2.60 13.01 -3.98
CA HIS A 22 3.61 13.71 -4.77
C HIS A 22 3.01 14.85 -5.61
N GLU A 23 1.82 14.66 -6.18
CA GLU A 23 1.10 15.72 -6.91
C GLU A 23 0.70 16.88 -5.98
N ALA A 24 0.20 16.58 -4.78
CA ALA A 24 -0.11 17.59 -3.78
C ALA A 24 1.15 18.36 -3.31
N VAL A 25 2.24 17.65 -3.05
CA VAL A 25 3.55 18.23 -2.69
C VAL A 25 4.05 19.17 -3.79
N LYS A 26 3.93 18.75 -5.04
CA LYS A 26 4.29 19.58 -6.21
C LYS A 26 3.42 20.83 -6.31
N ALA A 27 2.11 20.69 -6.16
CA ALA A 27 1.17 21.82 -6.18
C ALA A 27 1.47 22.85 -5.08
N LEU A 28 1.97 22.39 -3.93
CA LEU A 28 2.38 23.23 -2.80
C LEU A 28 3.83 23.75 -2.89
N SER A 29 4.60 23.36 -3.92
CA SER A 29 6.04 23.67 -4.07
C SER A 29 6.86 23.29 -2.85
N LEU A 30 6.66 22.07 -2.34
CA LEU A 30 7.38 21.48 -1.19
C LEU A 30 8.34 20.37 -1.62
N GLU A 31 8.62 20.24 -2.91
CA GLU A 31 9.43 19.15 -3.49
C GLU A 31 10.88 19.13 -2.98
N ASP A 32 11.45 20.29 -2.65
CA ASP A 32 12.84 20.38 -2.16
C ASP A 32 13.03 19.72 -0.77
N ASN A 33 11.93 19.49 -0.05
CA ASN A 33 11.93 18.97 1.31
C ASN A 33 11.19 17.63 1.47
N PHE A 34 10.62 17.07 0.40
CA PHE A 34 9.74 15.92 0.51
C PHE A 34 10.38 14.61 0.05
N ILE A 35 10.26 13.61 0.89
CA ILE A 35 10.62 12.21 0.60
C ILE A 35 9.42 11.36 1.01
N GLY A 36 8.71 10.79 0.04
CA GLY A 36 7.58 9.91 0.35
C GLY A 36 8.05 8.60 0.99
N GLY A 37 7.24 8.07 1.89
CA GLY A 37 7.50 6.82 2.57
C GLY A 37 6.30 5.87 2.49
N HIS A 38 6.58 4.56 2.48
CA HIS A 38 5.55 3.54 2.65
C HIS A 38 6.15 2.31 3.33
N PRO A 39 5.91 2.11 4.63
CA PRO A 39 6.27 0.86 5.29
C PRO A 39 5.39 -0.26 4.74
N MET A 40 6.03 -1.29 4.15
CA MET A 40 5.34 -2.49 3.65
C MET A 40 5.01 -3.43 4.82
N ALA A 41 4.39 -2.87 5.84
CA ALA A 41 4.01 -3.54 7.08
C ALA A 41 2.61 -3.08 7.50
N GLY A 42 1.86 -3.97 8.11
CA GLY A 42 0.52 -3.68 8.59
C GLY A 42 -0.17 -4.93 9.11
N SER A 43 -1.32 -4.76 9.69
CA SER A 43 -2.20 -5.85 10.12
C SER A 43 -3.65 -5.52 9.76
N GLU A 44 -4.51 -6.51 9.78
CA GLU A 44 -5.96 -6.35 9.61
C GLU A 44 -6.61 -5.63 10.82
N LYS A 45 -5.85 -5.51 11.93
CA LYS A 45 -6.31 -4.87 13.16
C LYS A 45 -6.01 -3.37 13.12
N THR A 46 -6.93 -2.59 13.63
CA THR A 46 -6.84 -1.12 13.70
C THR A 46 -6.67 -0.67 15.15
N SER A 47 -6.26 0.58 15.35
CA SER A 47 -6.06 1.26 16.63
C SER A 47 -4.68 0.99 17.28
N TYR A 48 -4.30 1.91 18.17
CA TYR A 48 -3.01 1.89 18.87
C TYR A 48 -2.85 0.67 19.82
N GLU A 49 -3.95 0.06 20.25
CA GLU A 49 -3.94 -1.15 21.09
C GLU A 49 -3.28 -2.35 20.39
N HIS A 50 -3.17 -2.30 19.08
CA HIS A 50 -2.52 -3.31 18.25
C HIS A 50 -1.15 -2.84 17.73
N ALA A 51 -0.67 -1.68 18.18
CA ALA A 51 0.67 -1.21 17.84
C ALA A 51 1.73 -2.14 18.45
N SER A 52 2.83 -2.29 17.73
CA SER A 52 4.00 -3.03 18.19
C SER A 52 5.25 -2.23 17.85
N ASP A 53 6.20 -2.19 18.77
CA ASP A 53 7.53 -1.62 18.60
C ASP A 53 8.36 -2.37 17.55
N ARG A 54 7.93 -3.61 17.19
CA ARG A 54 8.57 -4.46 16.19
C ARG A 54 7.87 -4.47 14.82
N LEU A 55 6.82 -3.65 14.64
CA LEU A 55 6.02 -3.68 13.42
C LEU A 55 6.85 -3.45 12.15
N LEU A 56 7.87 -2.62 12.25
CA LEU A 56 8.74 -2.26 11.13
C LEU A 56 10.02 -3.10 11.06
N GLU A 57 10.31 -3.93 12.07
CA GLU A 57 11.53 -4.74 12.13
C GLU A 57 11.57 -5.74 10.96
N ASN A 58 12.62 -5.66 10.14
CA ASN A 58 12.80 -6.44 8.92
C ASN A 58 11.71 -6.24 7.83
N ALA A 59 10.84 -5.25 7.97
CA ALA A 59 9.89 -4.90 6.92
C ALA A 59 10.57 -4.06 5.82
N TYR A 60 10.23 -4.31 4.57
CA TYR A 60 10.61 -3.40 3.49
C TYR A 60 9.93 -2.05 3.68
N TYR A 61 10.67 -0.99 3.39
CA TYR A 61 10.18 0.38 3.48
C TYR A 61 10.47 1.10 2.16
N ALA A 62 9.45 1.37 1.37
CA ALA A 62 9.62 2.11 0.13
C ALA A 62 9.90 3.58 0.44
N ILE A 63 10.95 4.12 -0.18
CA ILE A 63 11.36 5.52 -0.11
C ILE A 63 11.20 6.09 -1.52
N THR A 64 10.39 7.15 -1.65
CA THR A 64 10.09 7.77 -2.93
C THR A 64 10.50 9.25 -2.91
N PRO A 65 11.79 9.56 -3.16
CA PRO A 65 12.26 10.94 -3.17
C PRO A 65 11.66 11.70 -4.37
N THR A 66 11.48 13.01 -4.21
CA THR A 66 11.19 13.88 -5.33
C THR A 66 12.46 14.14 -6.14
N GLU A 67 12.33 14.61 -7.38
CA GLU A 67 13.48 14.96 -8.23
C GLU A 67 14.29 16.16 -7.71
N LYS A 68 13.69 16.99 -6.84
CA LYS A 68 14.30 18.23 -6.32
C LYS A 68 14.93 18.07 -4.95
N VAL A 69 14.58 17.03 -4.20
CA VAL A 69 15.11 16.80 -2.87
C VAL A 69 16.61 16.50 -2.97
N LYS A 70 17.39 17.07 -2.05
CA LYS A 70 18.84 16.85 -2.03
C LYS A 70 19.20 15.44 -1.62
N GLN A 71 20.21 14.85 -2.27
CA GLN A 71 20.69 13.51 -1.96
C GLN A 71 21.15 13.33 -0.51
N GLU A 72 21.64 14.40 0.13
CA GLU A 72 22.00 14.36 1.54
C GLU A 72 20.79 14.04 2.43
N TYR A 73 19.60 14.58 2.10
CA TYR A 73 18.34 14.31 2.83
C TYR A 73 17.82 12.90 2.55
N VAL A 74 17.97 12.43 1.31
CA VAL A 74 17.59 11.05 0.96
C VAL A 74 18.44 10.06 1.77
N LYS A 75 19.75 10.31 1.86
CA LYS A 75 20.66 9.49 2.65
C LYS A 75 20.31 9.51 4.14
N GLU A 76 20.11 10.69 4.73
CA GLU A 76 19.71 10.84 6.13
C GLU A 76 18.40 10.11 6.43
N TYR A 77 17.38 10.25 5.56
CA TYR A 77 16.11 9.56 5.74
C TYR A 77 16.26 8.04 5.61
N THR A 78 17.11 7.57 4.68
CA THR A 78 17.41 6.14 4.52
C THR A 78 18.08 5.56 5.77
N GLU A 79 19.00 6.32 6.38
CA GLU A 79 19.63 5.93 7.65
C GLU A 79 18.59 5.84 8.78
N ILE A 80 17.70 6.83 8.91
CA ILE A 80 16.60 6.80 9.89
C ILE A 80 15.71 5.57 9.70
N VAL A 81 15.34 5.26 8.45
CA VAL A 81 14.53 4.06 8.14
C VAL A 81 15.26 2.77 8.53
N SER A 82 16.57 2.72 8.33
CA SER A 82 17.38 1.57 8.74
C SER A 82 17.50 1.46 10.28
N ASP A 83 17.65 2.58 10.96
CA ASP A 83 17.81 2.65 12.42
C ASP A 83 16.55 2.19 13.17
N ILE A 84 15.35 2.37 12.58
CA ILE A 84 14.09 1.81 13.11
C ILE A 84 13.91 0.33 12.78
N GLY A 85 14.91 -0.33 12.20
CA GLY A 85 14.92 -1.77 11.90
C GLY A 85 14.27 -2.16 10.58
N ALA A 86 13.84 -1.22 9.75
CA ALA A 86 13.26 -1.48 8.44
C ALA A 86 14.34 -1.61 7.35
N ILE A 87 13.96 -2.19 6.22
CA ILE A 87 14.82 -2.38 5.04
C ILE A 87 14.41 -1.34 3.98
N PRO A 88 15.19 -0.24 3.81
CA PRO A 88 14.82 0.80 2.85
C PRO A 88 15.00 0.34 1.41
N VAL A 89 14.04 0.71 0.56
CA VAL A 89 14.07 0.49 -0.89
C VAL A 89 13.70 1.79 -1.59
N GLU A 90 14.67 2.41 -2.27
CA GLU A 90 14.41 3.59 -3.09
C GLU A 90 13.75 3.18 -4.40
N ILE A 91 12.63 3.84 -4.74
CA ILE A 91 11.83 3.57 -5.93
C ILE A 91 11.12 4.86 -6.36
N SER A 92 10.85 5.05 -7.65
CA SER A 92 10.04 6.18 -8.09
C SER A 92 8.59 6.03 -7.61
N TYR A 93 7.91 7.14 -7.28
CA TYR A 93 6.53 7.08 -6.79
C TYR A 93 5.55 6.44 -7.79
N LYS A 94 5.79 6.60 -9.11
CA LYS A 94 4.95 5.98 -10.15
C LYS A 94 5.14 4.48 -10.23
N GLU A 95 6.39 4.04 -10.15
CA GLU A 95 6.72 2.61 -10.13
C GLU A 95 6.25 1.94 -8.85
N HIS A 96 6.38 2.62 -7.71
CA HIS A 96 5.82 2.18 -6.43
C HIS A 96 4.32 1.88 -6.57
N ASP A 97 3.51 2.82 -7.08
CA ASP A 97 2.07 2.65 -7.18
C ASP A 97 1.67 1.52 -8.15
N ARG A 98 2.44 1.30 -9.20
CA ARG A 98 2.26 0.15 -10.09
C ARG A 98 2.62 -1.17 -9.39
N VAL A 99 3.71 -1.20 -8.65
CA VAL A 99 4.16 -2.39 -7.89
C VAL A 99 3.11 -2.76 -6.85
N VAL A 100 2.68 -1.83 -6.00
CA VAL A 100 1.69 -2.13 -4.95
C VAL A 100 0.31 -2.46 -5.53
N ALA A 101 -0.04 -1.95 -6.72
CA ALA A 101 -1.23 -2.40 -7.43
C ALA A 101 -1.21 -3.90 -7.70
N ALA A 102 -0.04 -4.43 -8.13
CA ALA A 102 0.11 -5.84 -8.47
C ALA A 102 0.21 -6.76 -7.24
N ILE A 103 1.00 -6.36 -6.22
CA ILE A 103 1.35 -7.25 -5.10
C ILE A 103 0.46 -7.10 -3.86
N SER A 104 -0.37 -6.04 -3.80
CA SER A 104 -1.22 -5.73 -2.66
C SER A 104 -2.67 -5.44 -3.06
N HIS A 105 -2.90 -4.45 -3.93
CA HIS A 105 -4.25 -3.96 -4.18
C HIS A 105 -5.08 -4.95 -4.98
N LEU A 106 -4.57 -5.49 -6.08
CA LEU A 106 -5.26 -6.51 -6.84
C LEU A 106 -5.51 -7.80 -6.03
N PRO A 107 -4.54 -8.37 -5.29
CA PRO A 107 -4.80 -9.50 -4.41
C PRO A 107 -5.95 -9.27 -3.43
N HIS A 108 -6.05 -8.07 -2.83
CA HIS A 108 -7.16 -7.74 -1.94
C HIS A 108 -8.52 -7.73 -2.66
N LEU A 109 -8.59 -7.13 -3.86
CA LEU A 109 -9.81 -7.11 -4.67
C LEU A 109 -10.22 -8.51 -5.08
N ILE A 110 -9.27 -9.38 -5.46
CA ILE A 110 -9.53 -10.80 -5.78
C ILE A 110 -10.09 -11.52 -4.56
N ALA A 111 -9.47 -11.36 -3.39
CA ALA A 111 -9.92 -11.98 -2.14
C ALA A 111 -11.36 -11.54 -1.79
N SER A 112 -11.64 -10.26 -1.85
CA SER A 112 -12.96 -9.69 -1.57
C SER A 112 -14.02 -10.14 -2.59
N SER A 113 -13.64 -10.17 -3.88
CA SER A 113 -14.51 -10.66 -4.95
C SER A 113 -14.83 -12.14 -4.79
N LEU A 114 -13.84 -12.96 -4.40
CA LEU A 114 -14.01 -14.39 -4.18
C LEU A 114 -14.97 -14.69 -3.01
N VAL A 115 -14.86 -13.93 -1.92
CA VAL A 115 -15.81 -14.02 -0.79
C VAL A 115 -17.21 -13.69 -1.24
N ASN A 116 -17.38 -12.61 -2.00
CA ASN A 116 -18.68 -12.18 -2.52
C ASN A 116 -19.25 -13.19 -3.52
N LEU A 117 -18.42 -13.76 -4.39
CA LEU A 117 -18.82 -14.83 -5.32
C LEU A 117 -19.44 -16.00 -4.57
N VAL A 118 -18.75 -16.51 -3.56
CA VAL A 118 -19.23 -17.63 -2.74
C VAL A 118 -20.51 -17.24 -2.01
N LYS A 119 -20.54 -16.07 -1.36
CA LYS A 119 -21.72 -15.58 -0.63
C LYS A 119 -22.98 -15.48 -1.50
N HIS A 120 -22.83 -15.01 -2.74
CA HIS A 120 -24.00 -14.78 -3.64
C HIS A 120 -24.46 -16.06 -4.36
N ASN A 121 -23.60 -17.09 -4.45
CA ASN A 121 -23.92 -18.33 -5.15
C ASN A 121 -24.15 -19.52 -4.21
N ASP A 122 -24.05 -19.32 -2.89
CA ASP A 122 -24.32 -20.40 -1.94
C ASP A 122 -25.81 -20.71 -1.85
N SER A 123 -26.12 -21.94 -1.59
CA SER A 123 -27.49 -22.41 -1.40
C SER A 123 -28.03 -22.00 -0.01
N ASN A 124 -29.34 -22.15 0.19
CA ASN A 124 -29.97 -21.96 1.51
C ASN A 124 -29.40 -22.87 2.61
N LYS A 125 -28.65 -23.92 2.23
CA LYS A 125 -27.98 -24.86 3.15
C LYS A 125 -26.54 -24.43 3.50
N GLU A 126 -26.07 -23.32 2.94
CA GLU A 126 -24.73 -22.74 3.17
C GLU A 126 -23.58 -23.76 2.98
N TYR A 127 -23.67 -24.63 1.97
CA TYR A 127 -22.65 -25.67 1.77
C TYR A 127 -21.31 -25.11 1.35
N MET A 128 -21.25 -24.05 0.53
CA MET A 128 -19.98 -23.42 0.15
C MET A 128 -19.29 -22.81 1.36
N LYS A 129 -20.03 -22.13 2.22
CA LYS A 129 -19.52 -21.55 3.47
C LYS A 129 -19.09 -22.64 4.45
N THR A 130 -19.90 -23.69 4.62
CA THR A 130 -19.64 -24.77 5.57
C THR A 130 -18.40 -25.58 5.18
N LEU A 131 -18.21 -25.85 3.89
CA LEU A 131 -17.11 -26.64 3.36
C LEU A 131 -15.86 -25.80 3.02
N ALA A 132 -15.90 -24.49 3.24
CA ALA A 132 -14.75 -23.62 3.04
C ALA A 132 -13.58 -24.04 3.97
N ALA A 133 -12.57 -24.66 3.39
CA ALA A 133 -11.39 -25.19 4.07
C ALA A 133 -10.19 -24.25 3.93
N GLY A 134 -9.01 -24.72 4.32
CA GLY A 134 -7.78 -23.93 4.43
C GLY A 134 -7.48 -23.09 3.19
N GLY A 135 -7.46 -23.69 2.00
CA GLY A 135 -7.12 -22.97 0.76
C GLY A 135 -8.01 -21.75 0.50
N PHE A 136 -9.34 -21.86 0.72
CA PHE A 136 -10.24 -20.73 0.59
C PHE A 136 -9.97 -19.66 1.66
N LYS A 137 -9.81 -20.09 2.91
CA LYS A 137 -9.56 -19.18 4.05
C LYS A 137 -8.24 -18.43 3.91
N ASP A 138 -7.20 -19.10 3.45
CA ASP A 138 -5.87 -18.49 3.27
C ASP A 138 -5.92 -17.39 2.20
N ILE A 139 -6.52 -17.66 1.04
CA ILE A 139 -6.65 -16.68 -0.05
C ILE A 139 -7.53 -15.51 0.37
N THR A 140 -8.61 -15.76 1.12
CA THR A 140 -9.60 -14.73 1.46
C THR A 140 -9.35 -14.03 2.79
N ARG A 141 -8.34 -14.40 3.56
CA ARG A 141 -8.02 -13.81 4.88
C ARG A 141 -7.92 -12.29 4.82
N ILE A 142 -7.27 -11.75 3.81
CA ILE A 142 -7.05 -10.30 3.65
C ILE A 142 -8.34 -9.52 3.34
N ALA A 143 -9.42 -10.19 2.90
CA ALA A 143 -10.71 -9.54 2.64
C ALA A 143 -11.41 -8.99 3.90
N SER A 144 -10.93 -9.31 5.10
CA SER A 144 -11.49 -8.83 6.37
C SER A 144 -10.95 -7.47 6.83
N SER A 145 -10.11 -6.82 6.02
CA SER A 145 -9.55 -5.50 6.31
C SER A 145 -10.62 -4.38 6.21
N SER A 146 -10.31 -3.18 6.74
CA SER A 146 -11.21 -2.02 6.74
C SER A 146 -11.70 -1.64 5.33
N PRO A 147 -13.01 -1.66 5.06
CA PRO A 147 -13.55 -1.25 3.76
C PRO A 147 -13.24 0.20 3.41
N GLU A 148 -13.30 1.12 4.39
CA GLU A 148 -13.05 2.55 4.19
C GLU A 148 -11.60 2.81 3.75
N MET A 149 -10.64 2.14 4.37
CA MET A 149 -9.23 2.23 4.00
C MET A 149 -9.01 1.71 2.57
N TRP A 150 -9.59 0.57 2.23
CA TRP A 150 -9.44 -0.05 0.92
C TRP A 150 -10.17 0.73 -0.18
N GLU A 151 -11.31 1.35 0.11
CA GLU A 151 -11.98 2.28 -0.81
C GLU A 151 -11.02 3.41 -1.20
N GLN A 152 -10.37 4.07 -0.23
CA GLN A 152 -9.42 5.15 -0.49
C GLN A 152 -8.22 4.67 -1.32
N ILE A 153 -7.65 3.52 -0.99
CA ILE A 153 -6.54 2.93 -1.74
C ILE A 153 -6.95 2.66 -3.19
N CYS A 154 -8.09 2.00 -3.40
CA CYS A 154 -8.57 1.67 -4.74
C CYS A 154 -8.91 2.90 -5.56
N MET A 155 -9.53 3.91 -4.97
CA MET A 155 -9.87 5.16 -5.66
C MET A 155 -8.63 5.97 -6.05
N THR A 156 -7.60 6.00 -5.19
CA THR A 156 -6.38 6.77 -5.46
C THR A 156 -5.41 6.09 -6.42
N ASN A 157 -5.44 4.74 -6.51
CA ASN A 157 -4.57 3.96 -7.41
C ASN A 157 -5.34 3.24 -8.53
N ASN A 158 -6.54 3.71 -8.88
CA ASN A 158 -7.47 2.99 -9.76
C ASN A 158 -6.89 2.67 -11.15
N ASN A 159 -6.11 3.58 -11.74
CA ASN A 159 -5.53 3.39 -13.07
C ASN A 159 -4.55 2.21 -13.11
N ASN A 160 -3.62 2.15 -12.16
CA ASN A 160 -2.68 1.04 -12.05
C ASN A 160 -3.39 -0.28 -11.73
N ILE A 161 -4.39 -0.24 -10.84
CA ILE A 161 -5.19 -1.42 -10.49
C ILE A 161 -5.92 -1.95 -11.73
N SER A 162 -6.55 -1.08 -12.50
CA SER A 162 -7.27 -1.49 -13.73
C SER A 162 -6.34 -2.13 -14.75
N GLU A 163 -5.16 -1.53 -14.98
CA GLU A 163 -4.16 -2.09 -15.90
C GLU A 163 -3.71 -3.48 -15.46
N ILE A 164 -3.38 -3.66 -14.18
CA ILE A 164 -2.93 -4.96 -13.65
C ILE A 164 -4.07 -5.98 -13.64
N LEU A 165 -5.31 -5.56 -13.37
CA LEU A 165 -6.49 -6.43 -13.44
C LEU A 165 -6.72 -6.95 -14.87
N ASP A 166 -6.59 -6.10 -15.88
CA ASP A 166 -6.70 -6.50 -17.30
C ASP A 166 -5.65 -7.54 -17.68
N LEU A 167 -4.43 -7.40 -17.17
CA LEU A 167 -3.37 -8.40 -17.37
C LEU A 167 -3.73 -9.70 -16.67
N TYR A 168 -4.21 -9.65 -15.44
CA TYR A 168 -4.61 -10.83 -14.68
C TYR A 168 -5.77 -11.59 -15.34
N ILE A 169 -6.78 -10.89 -15.86
CA ILE A 169 -7.89 -11.51 -16.60
C ILE A 169 -7.36 -12.26 -17.83
N LYS A 170 -6.48 -11.62 -18.62
CA LYS A 170 -5.86 -12.28 -19.79
C LYS A 170 -5.04 -13.52 -19.41
N ASP A 171 -4.44 -13.53 -18.24
CA ASP A 171 -3.68 -14.70 -17.76
C ASP A 171 -4.63 -15.81 -17.28
N LEU A 172 -5.75 -15.48 -16.64
CA LEU A 172 -6.79 -16.45 -16.29
C LEU A 172 -7.43 -17.12 -17.53
N GLU A 173 -7.62 -16.36 -18.62
CA GLU A 173 -8.18 -16.89 -19.87
C GLU A 173 -7.26 -17.91 -20.56
N LYS A 174 -6.00 -18.02 -20.18
CA LYS A 174 -5.03 -18.98 -20.71
C LYS A 174 -5.00 -20.32 -19.93
N VAL A 175 -5.60 -20.34 -18.73
CA VAL A 175 -5.64 -21.53 -17.85
C VAL A 175 -6.83 -22.41 -18.16
#